data_8ef6cc5fa0d6423e14c5422cf3758b5b
#
_entry.id   8ef6cc5fa0d6423e14c5422cf3758b5b
#
_cell.length_a   1.000
_cell.length_b   1.000
_cell.length_c   1.000
_cell.angle_alpha   90.00
_cell.angle_beta   90.00
_cell.angle_gamma   90.00
#
_symmetry.space_group_name_H-M   'P 1'
#
loop_
_entity.id
_entity.type
_entity.pdbx_description
1 polymer ?
#
loop_
_entity_poly.entity_id
_entity_poly.type
_entity_poly.pdbx_seq_one_letter_code
_entity_poly.pdbx_strand_id
1 'polypeptide(L)'
;MALLDRSDWYDIARDTNWTAGYVPREEIFPPQLSDPFGIPVEEWETFDEPYKVSYREYVKVQREKDSSAYSVKAALSRSKFHDGLDEGWASVLKLHYGAVALTEYQASQFQARMVRFGPSPSMRNMATYGMLDELRHSQLQLYFPHELLSRDRQYDWAH
;
A
#
# COMPACT_ATOMS: atom_id res chain seq x y z
N MET A 1 14.13 30.37 -11.63
CA MET A 1 13.62 29.03 -11.96
C MET A 1 12.42 28.80 -11.06
N ALA A 2 11.21 28.69 -11.61
CA ALA A 2 10.02 28.42 -10.81
C ALA A 2 10.13 26.99 -10.24
N LEU A 3 9.78 26.84 -8.94
CA LEU A 3 9.69 25.52 -8.36
C LEU A 3 8.44 24.83 -8.90
N LEU A 4 8.55 23.56 -9.25
CA LEU A 4 7.41 22.74 -9.65
C LEU A 4 6.42 22.63 -8.50
N ASP A 5 5.15 22.84 -8.80
CA ASP A 5 4.07 22.64 -7.86
C ASP A 5 3.64 21.16 -7.78
N ARG A 6 2.59 20.86 -7.02
CA ARG A 6 2.09 19.50 -6.85
C ARG A 6 1.53 18.93 -8.16
N SER A 7 0.84 19.76 -8.92
CA SER A 7 0.24 19.33 -10.19
C SER A 7 1.32 19.02 -11.21
N ASP A 8 2.34 19.88 -11.32
CA ASP A 8 3.48 19.66 -12.22
C ASP A 8 4.18 18.33 -11.92
N TRP A 9 4.41 18.02 -10.64
CA TRP A 9 5.02 16.75 -10.23
C TRP A 9 4.14 15.54 -10.56
N TYR A 10 2.83 15.68 -10.38
CA TYR A 10 1.89 14.63 -10.74
C TYR A 10 1.88 14.40 -12.25
N ASP A 11 1.79 15.45 -13.03
CA ASP A 11 1.76 15.37 -14.49
C ASP A 11 3.04 14.73 -15.05
N ILE A 12 4.19 15.10 -14.51
CA ILE A 12 5.47 14.45 -14.86
C ILE A 12 5.42 12.95 -14.54
N ALA A 13 4.93 12.56 -13.36
CA ALA A 13 4.85 11.15 -12.95
C ALA A 13 3.86 10.37 -13.84
N ARG A 14 2.73 10.97 -14.19
CA ARG A 14 1.73 10.39 -15.10
C ARG A 14 2.29 10.24 -16.52
N ASP A 15 2.90 11.30 -17.02
CA ASP A 15 3.35 11.38 -18.42
C ASP A 15 4.64 10.59 -18.66
N THR A 16 5.31 10.14 -17.59
CA THR A 16 6.35 9.11 -17.68
C THR A 16 5.73 7.76 -18.08
N ASN A 17 4.77 7.79 -18.97
CA ASN A 17 4.07 6.61 -19.46
C ASN A 17 5.00 5.71 -20.27
N TRP A 18 5.65 4.83 -19.56
CA TRP A 18 6.52 3.86 -20.17
C TRP A 18 5.68 2.77 -20.82
N THR A 19 5.41 2.91 -22.08
CA THR A 19 5.04 1.74 -22.85
C THR A 19 6.27 0.89 -22.98
N ALA A 20 6.27 -0.24 -22.27
CA ALA A 20 7.26 -1.28 -22.50
C ALA A 20 7.12 -1.74 -23.96
N GLY A 21 7.83 -1.12 -24.87
CA GLY A 21 7.69 -1.30 -26.31
C GLY A 21 8.17 -2.65 -26.86
N TYR A 22 8.37 -3.64 -25.99
CA TYR A 22 8.81 -4.97 -26.35
C TYR A 22 7.71 -6.04 -26.21
N VAL A 23 6.58 -5.72 -25.57
CA VAL A 23 5.44 -6.63 -25.47
C VAL A 23 4.17 -5.89 -25.88
N PRO A 24 3.49 -6.32 -26.94
CA PRO A 24 2.21 -5.76 -27.34
C PRO A 24 1.21 -5.81 -26.20
N ARG A 25 0.35 -4.78 -26.10
CA ARG A 25 -0.67 -4.70 -25.05
C ARG A 25 -1.58 -5.91 -25.01
N GLU A 26 -1.89 -6.47 -26.16
CA GLU A 26 -2.76 -7.63 -26.36
C GLU A 26 -2.16 -8.91 -25.78
N GLU A 27 -0.83 -9.00 -25.73
CA GLU A 27 -0.14 -10.13 -25.08
C GLU A 27 -0.07 -9.97 -23.56
N ILE A 28 -0.06 -8.74 -23.08
CA ILE A 28 -0.04 -8.42 -21.64
C ILE A 28 -1.43 -8.61 -21.04
N PHE A 29 -2.46 -8.25 -21.78
CA PHE A 29 -3.86 -8.35 -21.38
C PHE A 29 -4.56 -9.38 -22.27
N PRO A 30 -4.78 -10.61 -21.77
CA PRO A 30 -5.70 -11.50 -22.45
C PRO A 30 -7.04 -10.76 -22.67
N PRO A 31 -7.72 -11.02 -23.80
CA PRO A 31 -8.96 -10.31 -24.15
C PRO A 31 -10.02 -10.29 -23.04
N GLN A 32 -10.01 -11.32 -22.18
CA GLN A 32 -10.91 -11.43 -21.02
C GLN A 32 -10.63 -10.40 -19.91
N LEU A 33 -9.45 -9.80 -19.89
CA LEU A 33 -9.02 -8.78 -18.93
C LEU A 33 -8.90 -7.39 -19.57
N SER A 34 -9.07 -7.29 -20.89
CA SER A 34 -8.92 -6.02 -21.61
C SER A 34 -10.04 -5.03 -21.31
N ASP A 35 -11.20 -5.55 -20.91
CA ASP A 35 -12.35 -4.72 -20.53
C ASP A 35 -13.13 -5.36 -19.36
N PRO A 36 -12.57 -5.42 -18.16
CA PRO A 36 -13.24 -6.04 -17.00
C PRO A 36 -14.49 -5.28 -16.55
N PHE A 37 -14.67 -4.05 -17.01
CA PHE A 37 -15.77 -3.16 -16.57
C PHE A 37 -16.65 -2.64 -17.71
N GLY A 38 -16.41 -3.04 -18.94
CA GLY A 38 -17.16 -2.51 -20.11
C GLY A 38 -16.89 -1.04 -20.38
N ILE A 39 -15.75 -0.50 -19.93
CA ILE A 39 -15.38 0.90 -20.12
C ILE A 39 -14.44 1.00 -21.32
N PRO A 40 -14.78 1.80 -22.35
CA PRO A 40 -13.92 1.99 -23.50
C PRO A 40 -12.50 2.44 -23.13
N VAL A 41 -11.51 1.96 -23.90
CA VAL A 41 -10.09 2.28 -23.65
C VAL A 41 -9.85 3.79 -23.69
N GLU A 42 -10.53 4.49 -24.55
CA GLU A 42 -10.45 5.94 -24.70
C GLU A 42 -10.89 6.67 -23.42
N GLU A 43 -11.86 6.14 -22.71
CA GLU A 43 -12.29 6.69 -21.41
C GLU A 43 -11.23 6.46 -20.33
N TRP A 44 -10.57 5.31 -20.33
CA TRP A 44 -9.45 5.04 -19.43
C TRP A 44 -8.24 5.95 -19.68
N GLU A 45 -7.98 6.27 -20.94
CA GLU A 45 -6.86 7.14 -21.32
C GLU A 45 -7.09 8.60 -20.88
N THR A 46 -8.33 9.02 -20.78
CA THR A 46 -8.70 10.37 -20.31
C THR A 46 -8.83 10.47 -18.80
N PHE A 47 -8.78 9.34 -18.08
CA PHE A 47 -8.89 9.36 -16.63
C PHE A 47 -7.73 10.12 -16.00
N ASP A 48 -8.07 11.13 -15.22
CA ASP A 48 -7.13 11.93 -14.45
C ASP A 48 -7.45 11.82 -12.94
N GLU A 49 -6.43 11.56 -12.15
CA GLU A 49 -6.60 11.36 -10.71
C GLU A 49 -6.83 12.72 -10.03
N PRO A 50 -7.98 12.92 -9.35
CA PRO A 50 -8.38 14.23 -8.84
C PRO A 50 -7.48 14.77 -7.72
N TYR A 51 -6.83 13.90 -6.96
CA TYR A 51 -5.98 14.30 -5.84
C TYR A 51 -4.55 14.66 -6.24
N LYS A 52 -4.16 14.38 -7.47
CA LYS A 52 -2.83 14.70 -8.02
C LYS A 52 -1.70 14.21 -7.11
N VAL A 53 -1.76 12.93 -6.72
CA VAL A 53 -0.76 12.35 -5.83
C VAL A 53 0.56 12.17 -6.58
N SER A 54 1.59 12.89 -6.14
CA SER A 54 2.97 12.73 -6.60
C SER A 54 3.80 11.97 -5.57
N TYR A 55 4.93 11.41 -5.97
CA TYR A 55 5.84 10.74 -5.05
C TYR A 55 6.27 11.65 -3.88
N ARG A 56 6.55 12.91 -4.16
CA ARG A 56 6.92 13.90 -3.15
C ARG A 56 5.81 14.09 -2.09
N GLU A 57 4.56 14.22 -2.54
CA GLU A 57 3.43 14.39 -1.63
C GLU A 57 3.16 13.10 -0.84
N TYR A 58 3.21 11.97 -1.52
CA TYR A 58 3.08 10.66 -0.89
C TYR A 58 4.07 10.49 0.27
N VAL A 59 5.37 10.70 0.03
CA VAL A 59 6.41 10.55 1.06
C VAL A 59 6.17 11.49 2.25
N LYS A 60 5.75 12.73 1.99
CA LYS A 60 5.43 13.69 3.05
C LYS A 60 4.30 13.18 3.94
N VAL A 61 3.19 12.77 3.33
CA VAL A 61 2.02 12.26 4.06
C VAL A 61 2.36 10.99 4.84
N GLN A 62 3.08 10.06 4.23
CA GLN A 62 3.46 8.82 4.92
C GLN A 62 4.40 9.07 6.10
N ARG A 63 5.34 9.99 5.99
CA ARG A 63 6.19 10.38 7.11
C ARG A 63 5.39 10.88 8.31
N GLU A 64 4.35 11.66 8.09
CA GLU A 64 3.48 12.17 9.15
C GLU A 64 2.67 11.03 9.80
N LYS A 65 2.10 10.13 8.99
CA LYS A 65 1.36 8.96 9.46
C LYS A 65 2.25 8.00 10.28
N ASP A 66 3.44 7.69 9.79
CA ASP A 66 4.37 6.81 10.46
C ASP A 66 4.84 7.39 11.79
N SER A 67 5.15 8.67 11.83
CA SER A 67 5.52 9.36 13.08
C SER A 67 4.44 9.22 14.14
N SER A 68 3.16 9.34 13.75
CA SER A 68 2.02 9.15 14.64
C SER A 68 1.91 7.69 15.11
N ALA A 69 1.91 6.72 14.18
CA ALA A 69 1.76 5.30 14.49
C ALA A 69 2.87 4.79 15.43
N TYR A 70 4.12 5.11 15.13
CA TYR A 70 5.25 4.70 15.97
C TYR A 70 5.26 5.40 17.34
N SER A 71 4.77 6.63 17.42
CA SER A 71 4.61 7.35 18.70
C SER A 71 3.60 6.67 19.62
N VAL A 72 2.46 6.25 19.07
CA VAL A 72 1.44 5.50 19.82
C VAL A 72 2.01 4.18 20.33
N LYS A 73 2.68 3.40 19.46
CA LYS A 73 3.32 2.16 19.87
C LYS A 73 4.35 2.37 20.97
N ALA A 74 5.21 3.37 20.84
CA ALA A 74 6.19 3.69 21.86
C ALA A 74 5.56 4.09 23.22
N ALA A 75 4.40 4.75 23.17
CA ALA A 75 3.64 5.07 24.40
C ALA A 75 3.05 3.80 25.04
N LEU A 76 2.47 2.91 24.24
CA LEU A 76 1.94 1.63 24.72
C LEU A 76 3.04 0.77 25.36
N SER A 77 4.20 0.67 24.75
CA SER A 77 5.35 -0.04 25.29
C SER A 77 5.80 0.51 26.65
N ARG A 78 5.89 1.84 26.76
CA ARG A 78 6.27 2.50 28.03
C ARG A 78 5.24 2.32 29.13
N SER A 79 3.96 2.28 28.78
CA SER A 79 2.86 2.10 29.76
C SER A 79 2.72 0.67 30.26
N LYS A 80 3.49 -0.26 29.70
CA LYS A 80 3.35 -1.70 29.96
C LYS A 80 1.92 -2.22 29.70
N PHE A 81 1.25 -1.64 28.72
CA PHE A 81 -0.12 -1.97 28.34
C PHE A 81 -0.32 -3.47 28.17
N HIS A 82 0.66 -4.15 27.60
CA HIS A 82 0.60 -5.59 27.33
C HIS A 82 0.59 -6.46 28.58
N ASP A 83 1.12 -5.98 29.72
CA ASP A 83 1.16 -6.74 30.98
C ASP A 83 -0.24 -6.85 31.63
N GLY A 84 -1.17 -5.96 31.22
CA GLY A 84 -2.55 -5.94 31.71
C GLY A 84 -3.60 -6.51 30.74
N LEU A 85 -3.18 -7.04 29.59
CA LEU A 85 -4.10 -7.67 28.64
C LEU A 85 -4.59 -9.01 29.17
N ASP A 86 -5.91 -9.21 29.14
CA ASP A 86 -6.47 -10.54 29.34
C ASP A 86 -6.19 -11.47 28.14
N GLU A 87 -6.28 -12.78 28.38
CA GLU A 87 -5.96 -13.80 27.38
C GLU A 87 -6.86 -13.72 26.14
N GLY A 88 -8.12 -13.28 26.29
CA GLY A 88 -9.05 -13.12 25.18
C GLY A 88 -8.60 -12.01 24.24
N TRP A 89 -8.25 -10.85 24.80
CA TRP A 89 -7.74 -9.73 24.02
C TRP A 89 -6.37 -10.03 23.40
N ALA A 90 -5.48 -10.70 24.13
CA ALA A 90 -4.19 -11.12 23.59
C ALA A 90 -4.37 -12.05 22.38
N SER A 91 -5.30 -13.01 22.48
CA SER A 91 -5.63 -13.92 21.37
C SER A 91 -6.24 -13.19 20.17
N VAL A 92 -7.14 -12.22 20.38
CA VAL A 92 -7.72 -11.40 19.31
C VAL A 92 -6.63 -10.60 18.59
N LEU A 93 -5.74 -9.94 19.32
CA LEU A 93 -4.63 -9.18 18.74
C LEU A 93 -3.73 -10.09 17.92
N LYS A 94 -3.40 -11.25 18.46
CA LYS A 94 -2.58 -12.26 17.78
C LYS A 94 -3.21 -12.69 16.45
N LEU A 95 -4.45 -13.14 16.48
CA LEU A 95 -5.14 -13.64 15.31
C LEU A 95 -5.37 -12.54 14.27
N HIS A 96 -5.82 -11.37 14.71
CA HIS A 96 -6.12 -10.25 13.83
C HIS A 96 -4.87 -9.77 13.11
N TYR A 97 -3.84 -9.37 13.84
CA TYR A 97 -2.64 -8.81 13.22
C TYR A 97 -1.87 -9.84 12.38
N GLY A 98 -1.86 -11.12 12.81
CA GLY A 98 -1.24 -12.18 12.02
C GLY A 98 -1.95 -12.43 10.69
N ALA A 99 -3.27 -12.52 10.72
CA ALA A 99 -4.07 -12.75 9.50
C ALA A 99 -4.05 -11.53 8.56
N VAL A 100 -4.22 -10.33 9.12
CA VAL A 100 -4.27 -9.08 8.33
C VAL A 100 -2.93 -8.78 7.67
N ALA A 101 -1.82 -9.01 8.33
CA ALA A 101 -0.49 -8.80 7.74
C ALA A 101 -0.30 -9.59 6.42
N LEU A 102 -0.79 -10.83 6.37
CA LEU A 102 -0.74 -11.64 5.16
C LEU A 102 -1.68 -11.10 4.08
N THR A 103 -2.87 -10.67 4.47
CA THR A 103 -3.86 -10.08 3.55
C THR A 103 -3.34 -8.79 2.92
N GLU A 104 -2.75 -7.89 3.71
CA GLU A 104 -2.11 -6.66 3.24
C GLU A 104 -0.96 -6.97 2.28
N TYR A 105 -0.14 -7.97 2.59
CA TYR A 105 0.91 -8.40 1.67
C TYR A 105 0.34 -8.91 0.35
N GLN A 106 -0.74 -9.70 0.36
CA GLN A 106 -1.41 -10.13 -0.87
C GLN A 106 -2.00 -8.95 -1.65
N ALA A 107 -2.60 -7.98 -0.96
CA ALA A 107 -3.10 -6.76 -1.58
C ALA A 107 -1.96 -5.99 -2.30
N SER A 108 -0.77 -5.92 -1.70
CA SER A 108 0.40 -5.32 -2.36
C SER A 108 0.77 -6.03 -3.67
N GLN A 109 0.65 -7.36 -3.73
CA GLN A 109 0.91 -8.13 -4.96
C GLN A 109 -0.11 -7.84 -6.05
N PHE A 110 -1.38 -7.63 -5.69
CA PHE A 110 -2.40 -7.21 -6.66
C PHE A 110 -2.13 -5.80 -7.17
N GLN A 111 -1.81 -4.87 -6.30
CA GLN A 111 -1.42 -3.51 -6.69
C GLN A 111 -0.18 -3.52 -7.60
N ALA A 112 0.83 -4.35 -7.31
CA ALA A 112 2.00 -4.49 -8.16
C ALA A 112 1.65 -4.94 -9.59
N ARG A 113 0.65 -5.80 -9.75
CA ARG A 113 0.12 -6.15 -11.08
C ARG A 113 -0.55 -4.97 -11.74
N MET A 114 -1.33 -4.18 -11.00
CA MET A 114 -1.98 -2.98 -11.52
C MET A 114 -0.97 -1.88 -11.91
N VAL A 115 0.17 -1.79 -11.24
CA VAL A 115 1.28 -0.92 -11.66
C VAL A 115 1.73 -1.24 -13.08
N ARG A 116 1.78 -2.52 -13.44
CA ARG A 116 2.19 -2.97 -14.77
C ARG A 116 1.04 -2.92 -15.78
N PHE A 117 -0.15 -3.32 -15.38
CA PHE A 117 -1.26 -3.65 -16.27
C PHE A 117 -2.43 -2.67 -16.18
N GLY A 118 -2.38 -1.67 -15.32
CA GLY A 118 -3.42 -0.65 -15.22
C GLY A 118 -3.70 0.02 -16.57
N PRO A 119 -4.97 0.22 -16.93
CA PRO A 119 -5.37 0.66 -18.27
C PRO A 119 -4.95 2.09 -18.60
N SER A 120 -4.68 2.93 -17.59
CA SER A 120 -4.21 4.30 -17.81
C SER A 120 -2.94 4.62 -17.00
N PRO A 121 -2.15 5.64 -17.42
CA PRO A 121 -1.01 6.11 -16.65
C PRO A 121 -1.38 6.55 -15.23
N SER A 122 -2.49 7.26 -15.07
CA SER A 122 -2.99 7.70 -13.76
C SER A 122 -3.31 6.52 -12.85
N MET A 123 -3.97 5.49 -13.37
CA MET A 123 -4.27 4.28 -12.60
C MET A 123 -3.00 3.53 -12.19
N ARG A 124 -2.01 3.41 -13.07
CA ARG A 124 -0.73 2.80 -12.72
C ARG A 124 0.04 3.59 -11.66
N ASN A 125 -0.03 4.93 -11.74
CA ASN A 125 0.55 5.80 -10.71
C ASN A 125 -0.13 5.60 -9.35
N MET A 126 -1.45 5.59 -9.31
CA MET A 126 -2.23 5.29 -8.09
C MET A 126 -1.89 3.92 -7.51
N ALA A 127 -1.84 2.90 -8.36
CA ALA A 127 -1.50 1.53 -7.96
C ALA A 127 -0.09 1.42 -7.37
N THR A 128 0.86 2.24 -7.83
CA THR A 128 2.21 2.31 -7.26
C THR A 128 2.16 2.73 -5.79
N TYR A 129 1.40 3.75 -5.46
CA TYR A 129 1.26 4.20 -4.06
C TYR A 129 0.45 3.21 -3.23
N GLY A 130 -0.61 2.63 -3.80
CA GLY A 130 -1.36 1.55 -3.17
C GLY A 130 -0.46 0.37 -2.80
N MET A 131 0.38 -0.09 -3.71
CA MET A 131 1.35 -1.15 -3.43
C MET A 131 2.27 -0.81 -2.25
N LEU A 132 2.80 0.40 -2.21
CA LEU A 132 3.66 0.85 -1.11
C LEU A 132 2.90 0.97 0.22
N ASP A 133 1.65 1.41 0.18
CA ASP A 133 0.80 1.48 1.37
C ASP A 133 0.53 0.08 1.94
N GLU A 134 0.17 -0.89 1.12
CA GLU A 134 -0.10 -2.25 1.57
C GLU A 134 1.15 -2.94 2.14
N LEU A 135 2.32 -2.71 1.56
CA LEU A 135 3.59 -3.18 2.13
C LEU A 135 3.85 -2.54 3.51
N ARG A 136 3.60 -1.25 3.63
CA ARG A 136 3.74 -0.54 4.90
C ARG A 136 2.74 -1.02 5.94
N HIS A 137 1.48 -1.26 5.56
CA HIS A 137 0.46 -1.83 6.42
C HIS A 137 0.87 -3.23 6.93
N SER A 138 1.33 -4.09 6.03
CA SER A 138 1.84 -5.41 6.40
C SER A 138 2.96 -5.33 7.44
N GLN A 139 3.92 -4.43 7.25
CA GLN A 139 5.01 -4.22 8.21
C GLN A 139 4.50 -3.72 9.57
N LEU A 140 3.57 -2.77 9.59
CA LEU A 140 2.97 -2.26 10.82
C LEU A 140 2.18 -3.35 11.55
N GLN A 141 1.42 -4.16 10.83
CA GLN A 141 0.66 -5.27 11.39
C GLN A 141 1.58 -6.31 12.07
N LEU A 142 2.72 -6.62 11.46
CA LEU A 142 3.71 -7.53 12.06
C LEU A 142 4.46 -6.90 13.24
N TYR A 143 4.67 -5.59 13.21
CA TYR A 143 5.41 -4.88 14.23
C TYR A 143 4.71 -4.88 15.60
N PHE A 144 3.37 -4.82 15.63
CA PHE A 144 2.60 -4.88 16.87
C PHE A 144 2.71 -6.23 17.60
N PRO A 145 2.43 -7.38 16.95
CA PRO A 145 2.58 -8.67 17.61
C PRO A 145 4.03 -9.03 17.95
N HIS A 146 5.01 -8.53 17.21
CA HIS A 146 6.42 -8.74 17.55
C HIS A 146 6.76 -8.27 18.96
N GLU A 147 6.12 -7.24 19.46
CA GLU A 147 6.31 -6.79 20.83
C GLU A 147 5.67 -7.73 21.85
N LEU A 148 4.51 -8.32 21.56
CA LEU A 148 3.91 -9.37 22.38
C LEU A 148 4.82 -10.60 22.42
N LEU A 149 5.37 -11.00 21.29
CA LEU A 149 6.31 -12.12 21.17
C LEU A 149 7.58 -11.93 21.99
N SER A 150 8.12 -10.72 22.04
CA SER A 150 9.32 -10.43 22.84
C SER A 150 9.11 -10.63 24.34
N ARG A 151 7.86 -10.57 24.80
CA ARG A 151 7.46 -10.72 26.20
C ARG A 151 7.01 -12.14 26.56
N ASP A 152 6.35 -12.82 25.63
CA ASP A 152 5.82 -14.16 25.82
C ASP A 152 5.89 -14.98 24.54
N ARG A 153 6.63 -16.11 24.59
CA ARG A 153 6.84 -16.99 23.46
C ARG A 153 5.58 -17.70 22.96
N GLN A 154 4.50 -17.75 23.74
CA GLN A 154 3.21 -18.29 23.26
C GLN A 154 2.65 -17.50 22.07
N TYR A 155 3.15 -16.29 21.82
CA TYR A 155 2.81 -15.47 20.67
C TYR A 155 3.74 -15.68 19.46
N ASP A 156 4.53 -16.74 19.46
CA ASP A 156 5.35 -17.09 18.31
C ASP A 156 4.47 -17.54 17.12
N TRP A 157 4.54 -16.76 16.07
CA TRP A 157 3.76 -17.00 14.84
C TRP A 157 4.45 -17.96 13.86
N ALA A 158 5.70 -18.32 14.13
CA ALA A 158 6.49 -19.16 13.24
C ALA A 158 6.12 -20.64 13.35
N HIS A 159 5.21 -20.99 14.25
CA HIS A 159 4.79 -22.38 14.50
C HIS A 159 3.28 -22.52 14.52
#